data_20dab8bd4013cf64d2cf43f2cf8d1ffc
#
_entry.id   20dab8bd4013cf64d2cf43f2cf8d1ffc
#
_cell.length_a   1.000
_cell.length_b   1.000
_cell.length_c   1.000
_cell.angle_alpha   90.00
_cell.angle_beta   90.00
_cell.angle_gamma   90.00
#
_symmetry.space_group_name_H-M   'P 1'
#
loop_
_entity.id
_entity.type
_entity.pdbx_description
1 polymer ?
#
loop_
_entity_poly.entity_id
_entity_poly.type
_entity_poly.pdbx_seq_one_letter_code
_entity_poly.pdbx_strand_id
1 'polypeptide(L)' 'MSPEKLVYQANQIAKFFASQPEAKSVANILDHLQKYWDPRMRREIIAHAKTNGADFNPRVLSAVRRLTVPN' A
#
# COMPACT_ATOMS: atom_id res chain seq x y z
N MET A 1 -6.35 13.81 -0.69
CA MET A 1 -6.09 13.06 -1.93
C MET A 1 -7.22 12.07 -2.18
N SER A 2 -7.51 11.79 -3.44
CA SER A 2 -8.52 10.78 -3.75
C SER A 2 -7.94 9.37 -3.54
N PRO A 3 -8.79 8.38 -3.24
CA PRO A 3 -8.32 7.00 -3.11
C PRO A 3 -7.59 6.49 -4.35
N GLU A 4 -8.03 6.87 -5.54
CA GLU A 4 -7.40 6.46 -6.79
C GLU A 4 -5.96 6.97 -6.90
N LYS A 5 -5.70 8.20 -6.43
CA LYS A 5 -4.34 8.75 -6.42
C LYS A 5 -3.45 8.03 -5.42
N LEU A 6 -4.02 7.65 -4.27
CA LEU A 6 -3.27 6.88 -3.27
C LEU A 6 -2.89 5.50 -3.82
N VAL A 7 -3.83 4.83 -4.51
CA VAL A 7 -3.55 3.55 -5.16
C VAL A 7 -2.45 3.71 -6.20
N TYR A 8 -2.53 4.75 -7.01
CA TYR A 8 -1.51 5.03 -8.03
C TYR A 8 -0.13 5.18 -7.39
N GLN A 9 -0.05 6.01 -6.34
CA GLN A 9 1.22 6.22 -5.65
C GLN A 9 1.77 4.94 -5.03
N ALA A 10 0.91 4.16 -4.40
CA ALA A 10 1.32 2.88 -3.81
C ALA A 10 1.83 1.90 -4.87
N ASN A 11 1.14 1.84 -6.02
CA ASN A 11 1.56 0.99 -7.12
C ASN A 11 2.92 1.45 -7.70
N GLN A 12 3.19 2.75 -7.71
CA GLN A 12 4.49 3.27 -8.12
C GLN A 12 5.60 2.88 -7.14
N ILE A 13 5.30 2.90 -5.84
CA ILE A 13 6.24 2.43 -4.82
C ILE A 13 6.61 0.97 -5.08
N ALA A 14 5.62 0.15 -5.42
CA ALA A 14 5.85 -1.26 -5.71
C ALA A 14 6.84 -1.48 -6.87
N LYS A 15 6.89 -0.57 -7.82
CA LYS A 15 7.82 -0.67 -8.95
C LYS A 15 9.27 -0.56 -8.52
N PHE A 16 9.56 0.20 -7.47
CA PHE A 16 10.92 0.28 -6.92
C PHE A 16 11.40 -1.05 -6.37
N PHE A 17 10.49 -1.86 -5.89
CA PHE A 17 10.81 -3.12 -5.23
C PHE A 17 10.48 -4.35 -6.09
N ALA A 18 10.11 -4.13 -7.36
CA ALA A 18 9.64 -5.21 -8.23
C ALA A 18 10.70 -6.27 -8.52
N SER A 19 11.99 -5.90 -8.48
CA SER A 19 13.10 -6.83 -8.71
C SER A 19 13.41 -7.72 -7.51
N GLN A 20 12.84 -7.41 -6.35
CA GLN A 20 13.08 -8.19 -5.13
C GLN A 20 12.10 -9.37 -5.04
N PRO A 21 12.47 -10.43 -4.29
CA PRO A 21 11.52 -11.51 -4.00
C PRO A 21 10.24 -10.94 -3.38
N GLU A 22 9.12 -11.59 -3.66
CA GLU A 22 7.80 -11.07 -3.26
C GLU A 22 7.71 -10.74 -1.77
N ALA A 23 8.15 -11.63 -0.89
CA ALA A 23 8.07 -11.40 0.55
C ALA A 23 8.86 -10.16 0.97
N LYS A 24 10.03 -9.97 0.38
CA LYS A 24 10.88 -8.82 0.68
C LYS A 24 10.28 -7.53 0.13
N SER A 25 9.74 -7.59 -1.08
CA SER A 25 9.07 -6.48 -1.72
C SER A 25 7.87 -6.01 -0.89
N VAL A 26 7.02 -6.94 -0.46
CA VAL A 26 5.85 -6.64 0.38
C VAL A 26 6.28 -5.99 1.69
N ALA A 27 7.30 -6.52 2.35
CA ALA A 27 7.81 -5.96 3.60
C ALA A 27 8.32 -4.53 3.42
N ASN A 28 9.02 -4.26 2.32
CA ASN A 28 9.55 -2.93 2.03
C ASN A 28 8.44 -1.93 1.68
N ILE A 29 7.43 -2.36 0.94
CA ILE A 29 6.26 -1.52 0.64
C ILE A 29 5.55 -1.17 1.94
N LEU A 30 5.30 -2.16 2.79
CA LEU A 30 4.65 -1.95 4.08
C LEU A 30 5.42 -0.96 4.94
N ASP A 31 6.74 -1.14 5.04
CA ASP A 31 7.60 -0.26 5.81
C ASP A 31 7.52 1.19 5.30
N HIS A 32 7.54 1.37 3.99
CA HIS A 32 7.44 2.69 3.37
C HIS A 32 6.12 3.38 3.73
N LEU A 33 5.01 2.66 3.59
CA LEU A 33 3.69 3.22 3.90
C LEU A 33 3.56 3.53 5.40
N GLN A 34 4.07 2.67 6.27
CA GLN A 34 4.04 2.91 7.72
C GLN A 34 4.83 4.14 8.12
N LYS A 35 5.97 4.38 7.49
CA LYS A 35 6.87 5.49 7.86
C LYS A 35 6.46 6.82 7.26
N TYR A 36 6.02 6.83 6.00
CA TYR A 36 5.87 8.07 5.24
C TYR A 36 4.42 8.50 5.01
N TRP A 37 3.48 7.58 5.10
CA TRP A 37 2.07 7.93 4.94
C TRP A 37 1.45 8.23 6.29
N ASP A 38 0.74 9.37 6.39
CA ASP A 38 0.07 9.73 7.63
C ASP A 38 -1.12 8.80 7.91
N PRO A 39 -1.68 8.82 9.14
CA PRO A 39 -2.79 7.94 9.49
C PRO A 39 -4.01 8.09 8.58
N ARG A 40 -4.29 9.28 8.08
CA ARG A 40 -5.44 9.53 7.21
C ARG A 40 -5.27 8.79 5.87
N MET A 41 -4.09 8.93 5.27
CA MET A 41 -3.77 8.24 4.01
C MET A 41 -3.85 6.73 4.18
N ARG A 42 -3.32 6.23 5.28
CA ARG A 42 -3.35 4.79 5.56
C ARG A 42 -4.78 4.28 5.72
N ARG A 43 -5.62 5.00 6.45
CA ARG A 43 -7.04 4.64 6.62
C ARG A 43 -7.76 4.61 5.28
N GLU A 44 -7.51 5.60 4.43
CA GLU A 44 -8.19 5.67 3.12
C GLU A 44 -7.80 4.50 2.23
N ILE A 45 -6.53 4.15 2.16
CA ILE A 45 -6.11 3.06 1.28
C ILE A 45 -6.58 1.69 1.82
N ILE A 46 -6.60 1.52 3.13
CA ILE A 46 -7.12 0.29 3.75
C ILE A 46 -8.60 0.12 3.41
N ALA A 47 -9.38 1.20 3.54
CA ALA A 47 -10.82 1.16 3.23
C ALA A 47 -11.04 0.86 1.75
N HIS A 48 -10.28 1.48 0.87
CA HIS A 48 -10.41 1.28 -0.57
C HIS A 48 -10.08 -0.15 -0.98
N ALA A 49 -9.09 -0.76 -0.32
CA ALA A 49 -8.68 -2.13 -0.60
C ALA A 49 -9.78 -3.16 -0.32
N LYS A 50 -10.68 -2.87 0.60
CA LYS A 50 -11.75 -3.79 0.97
C LYS A 50 -12.76 -4.00 -0.16
N THR A 51 -12.98 -2.98 -0.98
CA THR A 51 -13.98 -3.02 -2.05
C THR A 51 -13.38 -2.96 -3.45
N ASN A 52 -12.15 -2.49 -3.58
CA ASN A 52 -11.51 -2.25 -4.88
C ASN A 52 -10.13 -2.90 -4.98
N GLY A 53 -9.98 -4.10 -4.41
CA GLY A 53 -8.70 -4.81 -4.40
C GLY A 53 -8.11 -5.03 -5.79
N ALA A 54 -8.96 -5.15 -6.81
CA ALA A 54 -8.51 -5.37 -8.18
C ALA A 54 -7.69 -4.21 -8.76
N ASP A 55 -7.83 -3.01 -8.21
CA ASP A 55 -7.08 -1.84 -8.67
C ASP A 55 -5.63 -1.84 -8.21
N PHE A 56 -5.30 -2.72 -7.28
CA PHE A 56 -4.00 -2.76 -6.62
C PHE A 56 -3.04 -3.74 -7.29
N ASN A 57 -1.77 -3.35 -7.38
CA ASN A 57 -0.70 -4.31 -7.58
C ASN A 57 -0.80 -5.37 -6.47
N PRO A 58 -0.72 -6.68 -6.77
CA PRO A 58 -0.87 -7.71 -5.74
C PRO A 58 0.05 -7.56 -4.53
N ARG A 59 1.27 -7.09 -4.74
CA ARG A 59 2.21 -6.87 -3.64
C ARG A 59 1.79 -5.71 -2.76
N VAL A 60 1.23 -4.66 -3.38
CA VAL A 60 0.67 -3.52 -2.63
C VAL A 60 -0.53 -3.98 -1.82
N LEU A 61 -1.42 -4.76 -2.41
CA LEU A 61 -2.59 -5.25 -1.70
C LEU A 61 -2.18 -6.07 -0.47
N SER A 62 -1.19 -6.94 -0.61
CA SER A 62 -0.67 -7.72 0.52
C SER A 62 -0.12 -6.80 1.62
N ALA A 63 0.62 -5.76 1.25
CA ALA A 63 1.15 -4.80 2.21
C ALA A 63 0.04 -4.01 2.90
N VAL A 64 -0.95 -3.54 2.14
CA VAL A 64 -2.07 -2.76 2.68
C VAL A 64 -2.88 -3.56 3.68
N ARG A 65 -3.05 -4.86 3.45
CA ARG A 65 -3.77 -5.74 4.38
C ARG A 65 -3.07 -5.86 5.73
N ARG A 66 -1.77 -5.56 5.78
CA ARG A 66 -0.95 -5.63 7.00
C ARG A 66 -0.70 -4.26 7.60
N LEU A 67 -1.16 -3.21 6.93
CA LEU A 67 -0.94 -1.83 7.34
C LEU A 67 -1.75 -1.52 8.60
N THR A 68 -1.14 -0.79 9.53
CA THR A 68 -1.78 -0.42 10.80
C THR A 68 -1.95 1.09 10.89
N VAL A 69 -2.96 1.50 11.66
CA VAL A 69 -3.25 2.91 11.91
C VAL A 69 -3.42 3.10 13.42
N PRO A 70 -2.78 4.11 14.01
CA PRO A 70 -3.01 4.41 15.44
C PRO A 70 -4.46 4.81 15.67
N ASN A 71 -5.00 4.41 16.77
CA ASN A 71 -6.36 4.78 17.18
C ASN A 71 -6.41 6.24 17.65
#